data_ebe4c6ecba28f05bf02218e26eed113b
#
_entry.id   ebe4c6ecba28f05bf02218e26eed113b
#
_cell.length_a   1.000
_cell.length_b   1.000
_cell.length_c   1.000
_cell.angle_alpha   90.00
_cell.angle_beta   90.00
_cell.angle_gamma   90.00
#
_symmetry.space_group_name_H-M   'P 1'
#
loop_
_entity.id
_entity.type
_entity.pdbx_description
1 polymer ?
#
loop_
_entity_poly.entity_id
_entity_poly.type
_entity_poly.pdbx_seq_one_letter_code
_entity_poly.pdbx_strand_id
1 'polypeptide(L)'
;MNENSGLVGVILPYVTSRYYPEVLIELHEALRQAGFRILLITTDDGEELDEKLIQPYLKDKLVAIISATKPTDTFVESCIQKRIQFIAYNRSWNIPTISSVACDHKNGGQIVADYFLQNKHQNIGLIEGPRGSFVSDERSKGFKQHLKNNKKIKLHIEKGFFTYDGGYQAAEKILKKNVSAIFCADDTMAFGCQDFIKNSKNLKARNQIEIIGYGDISMSSWKSYDLTTVRQPIRQMSKLATQLINEFIKDPDFEPINHIVQGRLIKRKTTK
;
A
#
# COMPACT_ATOMS: atom_id res chain seq x y z
N MET A 1 7.15 36.26 -7.29
CA MET A 1 6.00 35.36 -7.28
C MET A 1 6.25 34.35 -8.39
N ASN A 2 6.46 33.07 -8.04
CA ASN A 2 6.72 32.04 -9.06
C ASN A 2 5.45 31.81 -9.87
N GLU A 3 5.48 32.18 -11.16
CA GLU A 3 4.39 31.97 -12.12
C GLU A 3 4.09 30.50 -12.49
N ASN A 4 4.73 29.55 -11.83
CA ASN A 4 4.58 28.10 -12.07
C ASN A 4 3.81 27.41 -10.96
N SER A 5 2.62 27.88 -10.62
CA SER A 5 1.69 27.05 -9.83
C SER A 5 1.06 25.98 -10.75
N GLY A 6 1.86 25.00 -11.12
CA GLY A 6 1.42 23.90 -11.96
C GLY A 6 0.36 23.03 -11.25
N LEU A 7 -0.52 22.41 -12.04
CA LEU A 7 -1.52 21.45 -11.56
C LEU A 7 -0.94 20.03 -11.66
N VAL A 8 -1.03 19.26 -10.58
CA VAL A 8 -0.62 17.84 -10.54
C VAL A 8 -1.84 16.96 -10.41
N GLY A 9 -2.05 16.06 -11.37
CA GLY A 9 -3.08 15.04 -11.30
C GLY A 9 -2.67 13.98 -10.27
N VAL A 10 -3.48 13.76 -9.24
CA VAL A 10 -3.30 12.67 -8.28
C VAL A 10 -4.41 11.67 -8.51
N ILE A 11 -4.06 10.47 -9.01
CA ILE A 11 -5.01 9.43 -9.40
C ILE A 11 -4.90 8.27 -8.41
N LEU A 12 -5.96 8.06 -7.67
CA LEU A 12 -6.05 7.04 -6.63
C LEU A 12 -7.25 6.12 -6.88
N PRO A 13 -7.10 4.80 -6.73
CA PRO A 13 -8.24 3.91 -6.82
C PRO A 13 -9.22 4.20 -5.68
N TYR A 14 -10.52 4.19 -6.01
CA TYR A 14 -11.58 4.25 -5.01
C TYR A 14 -11.60 2.92 -4.27
N VAL A 15 -10.86 2.86 -3.17
CA VAL A 15 -10.74 1.65 -2.36
C VAL A 15 -11.39 1.88 -1.01
N THR A 16 -12.04 0.86 -0.49
CA THR A 16 -12.56 0.81 0.87
C THR A 16 -11.44 0.90 1.93
N SER A 17 -10.18 0.75 1.53
CA SER A 17 -9.00 0.94 2.37
C SER A 17 -8.84 2.40 2.80
N ARG A 18 -8.62 2.63 4.08
CA ARG A 18 -8.35 3.95 4.64
C ARG A 18 -6.91 4.44 4.40
N TYR A 19 -6.11 3.70 3.66
CA TYR A 19 -4.73 4.05 3.33
C TYR A 19 -4.64 5.27 2.39
N TYR A 20 -5.45 5.32 1.34
CA TYR A 20 -5.37 6.39 0.35
C TYR A 20 -5.74 7.79 0.85
N PRO A 21 -6.70 7.99 1.77
CA PRO A 21 -6.89 9.28 2.42
C PRO A 21 -5.63 9.81 3.11
N GLU A 22 -4.85 8.95 3.77
CA GLU A 22 -3.60 9.36 4.42
C GLU A 22 -2.50 9.68 3.39
N VAL A 23 -2.43 8.91 2.30
CA VAL A 23 -1.55 9.22 1.15
C VAL A 23 -1.88 10.59 0.57
N LEU A 24 -3.17 10.89 0.37
CA LEU A 24 -3.61 12.17 -0.17
C LEU A 24 -3.21 13.35 0.71
N ILE A 25 -3.33 13.20 2.05
CA ILE A 25 -2.90 14.24 3.00
C ILE A 25 -1.40 14.53 2.84
N GLU A 26 -0.56 13.50 2.81
CA GLU A 26 0.89 13.68 2.72
C GLU A 26 1.34 14.16 1.32
N LEU A 27 0.68 13.71 0.24
CA LEU A 27 0.90 14.23 -1.10
C LEU A 27 0.48 15.70 -1.20
N HIS A 28 -0.69 16.04 -0.66
CA HIS A 28 -1.16 17.44 -0.65
C HIS A 28 -0.17 18.36 0.05
N GLU A 29 0.32 17.96 1.23
CA GLU A 29 1.27 18.79 1.97
C GLU A 29 2.60 18.93 1.23
N ALA A 30 3.15 17.84 0.67
CA ALA A 30 4.41 17.89 -0.07
C ALA A 30 4.31 18.74 -1.35
N LEU A 31 3.23 18.58 -2.12
CA LEU A 31 2.98 19.33 -3.35
C LEU A 31 2.70 20.80 -3.07
N ARG A 32 1.91 21.12 -2.05
CA ARG A 32 1.62 22.49 -1.61
C ARG A 32 2.90 23.25 -1.20
N GLN A 33 3.79 22.59 -0.45
CA GLN A 33 5.09 23.18 -0.07
C GLN A 33 5.98 23.49 -1.28
N ALA A 34 5.83 22.71 -2.35
CA ALA A 34 6.55 22.93 -3.62
C ALA A 34 5.82 23.90 -4.57
N GLY A 35 4.68 24.47 -4.17
CA GLY A 35 3.92 25.43 -4.97
C GLY A 35 2.95 24.81 -5.99
N PHE A 36 2.69 23.51 -5.91
CA PHE A 36 1.74 22.81 -6.79
C PHE A 36 0.33 22.75 -6.19
N ARG A 37 -0.66 22.66 -7.08
CA ARG A 37 -2.06 22.38 -6.76
C ARG A 37 -2.40 20.95 -7.17
N ILE A 38 -3.33 20.31 -6.46
CA ILE A 38 -3.79 18.95 -6.76
C ILE A 38 -5.11 18.98 -7.52
N LEU A 39 -5.18 18.16 -8.56
CA LEU A 39 -6.40 17.65 -9.16
C LEU A 39 -6.56 16.19 -8.75
N LEU A 40 -7.51 15.91 -7.86
CA LEU A 40 -7.80 14.53 -7.45
C LEU A 40 -8.74 13.86 -8.45
N ILE A 41 -8.32 12.69 -8.94
CA ILE A 41 -9.14 11.81 -9.80
C ILE A 41 -9.21 10.45 -9.11
N THR A 42 -10.40 9.88 -9.01
CA THR A 42 -10.59 8.54 -8.47
C THR A 42 -10.95 7.57 -9.60
N THR A 43 -10.46 6.34 -9.50
CA THR A 43 -10.75 5.24 -10.43
C THR A 43 -11.44 4.10 -9.69
N ASP A 44 -12.22 3.31 -10.40
CA ASP A 44 -12.81 2.10 -9.86
C ASP A 44 -11.75 1.00 -9.65
N ASP A 45 -12.07 -0.02 -8.85
CA ASP A 45 -11.16 -1.12 -8.59
C ASP A 45 -10.96 -1.97 -9.85
N GLY A 46 -9.70 -2.15 -10.24
CA GLY A 46 -9.33 -2.88 -11.46
C GLY A 46 -9.39 -2.04 -12.75
N GLU A 47 -9.81 -0.79 -12.70
CA GLU A 47 -9.77 0.12 -13.83
C GLU A 47 -8.33 0.45 -14.21
N GLU A 48 -8.03 0.49 -15.52
CA GLU A 48 -6.77 1.02 -16.05
C GLU A 48 -6.96 2.46 -16.54
N LEU A 49 -5.89 3.26 -16.44
CA LEU A 49 -5.94 4.63 -16.94
C LEU A 49 -5.88 4.65 -18.46
N ASP A 50 -6.91 5.19 -19.08
CA ASP A 50 -6.92 5.52 -20.50
C ASP A 50 -7.00 7.04 -20.73
N GLU A 51 -6.81 7.47 -21.99
CA GLU A 51 -6.87 8.89 -22.33
C GLU A 51 -8.23 9.53 -22.04
N LYS A 52 -9.32 8.79 -22.09
CA LYS A 52 -10.67 9.31 -21.89
C LYS A 52 -10.86 9.84 -20.49
N LEU A 53 -10.22 9.19 -19.52
CA LEU A 53 -10.32 9.58 -18.12
C LEU A 53 -9.72 10.97 -17.84
N ILE A 54 -8.63 11.35 -18.52
CA ILE A 54 -7.95 12.63 -18.28
C ILE A 54 -8.20 13.68 -19.36
N GLN A 55 -8.78 13.30 -20.50
CA GLN A 55 -9.09 14.23 -21.58
C GLN A 55 -9.78 15.54 -21.11
N PRO A 56 -10.77 15.49 -20.21
CA PRO A 56 -11.40 16.70 -19.70
C PRO A 56 -10.43 17.66 -18.99
N TYR A 57 -9.35 17.13 -18.41
CA TYR A 57 -8.40 17.87 -17.57
C TYR A 57 -7.11 18.27 -18.30
N LEU A 58 -6.87 17.76 -19.52
CA LEU A 58 -5.68 18.11 -20.31
C LEU A 58 -5.63 19.59 -20.69
N LYS A 59 -6.76 20.28 -20.64
CA LYS A 59 -6.84 21.74 -20.84
C LYS A 59 -6.24 22.53 -19.68
N ASP A 60 -6.09 21.92 -18.51
CA ASP A 60 -5.74 22.60 -17.25
C ASP A 60 -4.23 22.67 -16.99
N LYS A 61 -3.39 22.50 -18.02
CA LYS A 61 -1.92 22.58 -17.91
C LYS A 61 -1.36 21.68 -16.80
N LEU A 62 -1.71 20.38 -16.81
CA LEU A 62 -1.09 19.40 -15.95
C LEU A 62 0.42 19.33 -16.20
N VAL A 63 1.22 19.45 -15.16
CA VAL A 63 2.69 19.31 -15.24
C VAL A 63 3.14 17.89 -14.96
N ALA A 64 2.37 17.17 -14.14
CA ALA A 64 2.66 15.79 -13.79
C ALA A 64 1.40 15.03 -13.36
N ILE A 65 1.49 13.70 -13.39
CA ILE A 65 0.50 12.78 -12.85
C ILE A 65 1.19 11.84 -11.86
N ILE A 66 0.67 11.77 -10.64
CA ILE A 66 1.05 10.78 -9.63
C ILE A 66 -0.09 9.77 -9.53
N SER A 67 0.17 8.50 -9.85
CA SER A 67 -0.90 7.50 -9.92
C SER A 67 -0.59 6.23 -9.15
N ALA A 68 -1.58 5.75 -8.39
CA ALA A 68 -1.64 4.39 -7.85
C ALA A 68 -2.49 3.44 -8.73
N THR A 69 -3.07 3.91 -9.84
CA THR A 69 -3.79 3.12 -10.84
C THR A 69 -2.91 2.89 -12.06
N LYS A 70 -2.96 1.67 -12.61
CA LYS A 70 -2.10 1.26 -13.73
C LYS A 70 -2.50 2.02 -15.01
N PRO A 71 -1.55 2.64 -15.73
CA PRO A 71 -1.81 3.25 -17.02
C PRO A 71 -1.82 2.20 -18.14
N THR A 72 -2.57 2.47 -19.22
CA THR A 72 -2.37 1.81 -20.51
C THR A 72 -1.11 2.34 -21.20
N ASP A 73 -0.55 1.60 -22.15
CA ASP A 73 0.63 2.05 -22.90
C ASP A 73 0.32 3.33 -23.69
N THR A 74 -0.86 3.40 -24.33
CA THR A 74 -1.33 4.60 -25.06
C THR A 74 -1.45 5.82 -24.15
N PHE A 75 -1.86 5.64 -22.90
CA PHE A 75 -1.90 6.72 -21.93
C PHE A 75 -0.50 7.26 -21.60
N VAL A 76 0.48 6.37 -21.39
CA VAL A 76 1.87 6.75 -21.12
C VAL A 76 2.45 7.50 -22.33
N GLU A 77 2.27 7.00 -23.54
CA GLU A 77 2.68 7.68 -24.78
C GLU A 77 2.08 9.10 -24.90
N SER A 78 0.79 9.22 -24.59
CA SER A 78 0.12 10.53 -24.58
C SER A 78 0.72 11.51 -23.56
N CYS A 79 1.08 11.02 -22.36
CA CYS A 79 1.77 11.82 -21.34
C CYS A 79 3.12 12.32 -21.85
N ILE A 80 3.91 11.44 -22.48
CA ILE A 80 5.22 11.78 -23.05
C ILE A 80 5.07 12.85 -24.14
N GLN A 81 4.16 12.66 -25.11
CA GLN A 81 3.91 13.62 -26.20
C GLN A 81 3.49 15.01 -25.69
N LYS A 82 2.75 15.04 -24.59
CA LYS A 82 2.27 16.29 -23.96
C LYS A 82 3.24 16.87 -22.93
N ARG A 83 4.41 16.25 -22.75
CA ARG A 83 5.42 16.62 -21.73
C ARG A 83 4.80 16.67 -20.33
N ILE A 84 3.98 15.66 -19.99
CA ILE A 84 3.41 15.45 -18.65
C ILE A 84 4.20 14.30 -18.01
N GLN A 85 4.87 14.55 -16.90
CA GLN A 85 5.56 13.48 -16.19
C GLN A 85 4.56 12.52 -15.55
N PHE A 86 4.75 11.20 -15.78
CA PHE A 86 3.99 10.18 -15.09
C PHE A 86 4.83 9.51 -14.00
N ILE A 87 4.30 9.48 -12.77
CA ILE A 87 4.95 8.86 -11.60
C ILE A 87 4.04 7.78 -11.04
N ALA A 88 4.51 6.52 -11.07
CA ALA A 88 3.84 5.42 -10.39
C ALA A 88 4.03 5.55 -8.87
N TYR A 89 2.93 5.51 -8.11
CA TYR A 89 2.96 5.68 -6.66
C TYR A 89 2.58 4.39 -5.92
N ASN A 90 3.44 4.00 -4.99
CA ASN A 90 3.31 2.79 -4.15
C ASN A 90 3.27 1.47 -4.94
N ARG A 91 3.71 1.48 -6.19
CA ARG A 91 3.82 0.31 -7.09
C ARG A 91 4.79 0.58 -8.24
N SER A 92 5.19 -0.48 -8.92
CA SER A 92 5.97 -0.40 -10.15
C SER A 92 5.36 -1.35 -11.18
N TRP A 93 5.30 -0.93 -12.43
CA TRP A 93 4.73 -1.72 -13.54
C TRP A 93 5.75 -2.15 -14.58
N ASN A 94 7.06 -1.96 -14.29
CA ASN A 94 8.15 -2.26 -15.24
C ASN A 94 8.00 -1.52 -16.59
N ILE A 95 7.47 -0.30 -16.58
CA ILE A 95 7.42 0.58 -17.73
C ILE A 95 8.67 1.46 -17.70
N PRO A 96 9.61 1.29 -18.66
CA PRO A 96 10.93 1.98 -18.58
C PRO A 96 10.86 3.50 -18.66
N THR A 97 9.79 4.03 -19.25
CA THR A 97 9.62 5.46 -19.55
C THR A 97 8.96 6.26 -18.43
N ILE A 98 8.60 5.62 -17.31
CA ILE A 98 7.98 6.31 -16.18
C ILE A 98 8.80 6.17 -14.90
N SER A 99 8.80 7.20 -14.10
CA SER A 99 9.38 7.15 -12.74
C SER A 99 8.44 6.44 -11.77
N SER A 100 8.99 5.90 -10.69
CA SER A 100 8.17 5.31 -9.62
C SER A 100 8.70 5.61 -8.23
N VAL A 101 7.79 5.70 -7.27
CA VAL A 101 8.10 5.76 -5.84
C VAL A 101 7.25 4.72 -5.13
N ALA A 102 7.88 3.68 -4.59
CA ALA A 102 7.18 2.57 -3.95
C ALA A 102 7.76 2.21 -2.58
N CYS A 103 6.90 1.70 -1.69
CA CYS A 103 7.37 0.98 -0.51
C CYS A 103 7.93 -0.38 -0.93
N ASP A 104 8.99 -0.85 -0.27
CA ASP A 104 9.47 -2.22 -0.43
C ASP A 104 8.51 -3.20 0.25
N HIS A 105 7.45 -3.53 -0.49
CA HIS A 105 6.40 -4.43 -0.01
C HIS A 105 6.92 -5.83 0.26
N LYS A 106 7.86 -6.30 -0.54
CA LYS A 106 8.46 -7.63 -0.37
C LYS A 106 9.26 -7.71 0.92
N ASN A 107 10.11 -6.73 1.17
CA ASN A 107 10.84 -6.62 2.45
C ASN A 107 9.88 -6.45 3.64
N GLY A 108 8.81 -5.67 3.49
CA GLY A 108 7.79 -5.54 4.52
C GLY A 108 7.17 -6.88 4.92
N GLY A 109 6.87 -7.76 3.95
CA GLY A 109 6.43 -9.13 4.22
C GLY A 109 7.50 -9.98 4.92
N GLN A 110 8.79 -9.83 4.55
CA GLN A 110 9.91 -10.50 5.22
C GLN A 110 10.04 -10.09 6.69
N ILE A 111 9.93 -8.79 6.99
CA ILE A 111 9.97 -8.26 8.37
C ILE A 111 8.93 -8.96 9.26
N VAL A 112 7.71 -9.19 8.76
CA VAL A 112 6.67 -9.91 9.51
C VAL A 112 7.03 -11.37 9.69
N ALA A 113 7.56 -12.03 8.66
CA ALA A 113 7.99 -13.41 8.74
C ALA A 113 9.12 -13.60 9.76
N ASP A 114 10.12 -12.70 9.75
CA ASP A 114 11.21 -12.68 10.73
C ASP A 114 10.69 -12.55 12.15
N TYR A 115 9.75 -11.61 12.36
CA TYR A 115 9.13 -11.43 13.67
C TYR A 115 8.48 -12.73 14.17
N PHE A 116 7.68 -13.40 13.33
CA PHE A 116 7.02 -14.65 13.72
C PHE A 116 8.02 -15.79 13.98
N LEU A 117 9.09 -15.88 13.19
CA LEU A 117 10.14 -16.90 13.40
C LEU A 117 10.90 -16.67 14.70
N GLN A 118 11.29 -15.42 15.02
CA GLN A 118 11.96 -15.05 16.26
C GLN A 118 11.10 -15.37 17.49
N ASN A 119 9.77 -15.20 17.38
CA ASN A 119 8.82 -15.53 18.43
C ASN A 119 8.35 -17.01 18.38
N LYS A 120 9.02 -17.87 17.59
CA LYS A 120 8.82 -19.33 17.52
C LYS A 120 7.41 -19.76 17.11
N HIS A 121 6.67 -18.92 16.36
CA HIS A 121 5.40 -19.30 15.78
C HIS A 121 5.62 -20.37 14.70
N GLN A 122 4.84 -21.45 14.74
CA GLN A 122 4.94 -22.56 13.78
C GLN A 122 3.64 -22.76 12.99
N ASN A 123 2.51 -22.41 13.58
CA ASN A 123 1.19 -22.50 12.94
C ASN A 123 0.65 -21.10 12.70
N ILE A 124 0.71 -20.64 11.44
CA ILE A 124 0.59 -19.22 11.08
C ILE A 124 -0.54 -19.05 10.08
N GLY A 125 -1.34 -17.99 10.24
CA GLY A 125 -2.32 -17.51 9.28
C GLY A 125 -1.77 -16.38 8.42
N LEU A 126 -2.18 -16.34 7.16
CA LEU A 126 -1.99 -15.23 6.24
C LEU A 126 -3.34 -14.83 5.63
N ILE A 127 -3.73 -13.58 5.81
CA ILE A 127 -4.91 -13.01 5.16
C ILE A 127 -4.42 -12.09 4.05
N GLU A 128 -4.59 -12.54 2.79
CA GLU A 128 -4.15 -11.83 1.61
C GLU A 128 -5.24 -10.86 1.09
N GLY A 129 -4.82 -9.81 0.39
CA GLY A 129 -5.71 -8.95 -0.39
C GLY A 129 -6.23 -9.62 -1.68
N PRO A 130 -6.80 -8.84 -2.62
CA PRO A 130 -7.25 -9.34 -3.92
C PRO A 130 -6.11 -9.98 -4.71
N ARG A 131 -6.45 -10.99 -5.51
CA ARG A 131 -5.51 -11.59 -6.47
C ARG A 131 -5.17 -10.58 -7.57
N GLY A 132 -3.91 -10.52 -7.96
CA GLY A 132 -3.43 -9.59 -9.00
C GLY A 132 -3.17 -8.16 -8.47
N SER A 133 -3.44 -7.90 -7.18
CA SER A 133 -3.01 -6.66 -6.56
C SER A 133 -1.50 -6.68 -6.30
N PHE A 134 -0.75 -5.84 -7.01
CA PHE A 134 0.71 -5.74 -6.87
C PHE A 134 1.16 -5.67 -5.41
N VAL A 135 0.55 -4.79 -4.62
CA VAL A 135 0.96 -4.59 -3.21
C VAL A 135 0.65 -5.82 -2.35
N SER A 136 -0.50 -6.49 -2.56
CA SER A 136 -0.84 -7.72 -1.85
C SER A 136 0.10 -8.86 -2.22
N ASP A 137 0.34 -9.02 -3.51
CA ASP A 137 1.15 -10.11 -4.05
C ASP A 137 2.61 -9.99 -3.59
N GLU A 138 3.21 -8.80 -3.61
CA GLU A 138 4.58 -8.59 -3.13
C GLU A 138 4.71 -8.77 -1.60
N ARG A 139 3.74 -8.28 -0.79
CA ARG A 139 3.71 -8.52 0.67
C ARG A 139 3.65 -10.02 0.97
N SER A 140 2.71 -10.71 0.33
CA SER A 140 2.51 -12.15 0.49
C SER A 140 3.71 -12.96 -0.01
N LYS A 141 4.33 -12.55 -1.12
CA LYS A 141 5.52 -13.18 -1.70
C LYS A 141 6.72 -13.08 -0.74
N GLY A 142 6.99 -11.88 -0.21
CA GLY A 142 8.05 -11.67 0.76
C GLY A 142 7.87 -12.54 2.00
N PHE A 143 6.67 -12.55 2.56
CA PHE A 143 6.32 -13.36 3.72
C PHE A 143 6.46 -14.86 3.46
N LYS A 144 5.84 -15.37 2.38
CA LYS A 144 5.86 -16.81 2.04
C LYS A 144 7.26 -17.31 1.69
N GLN A 145 8.02 -16.54 0.90
CA GLN A 145 9.38 -16.93 0.52
C GLN A 145 10.31 -17.04 1.73
N HIS A 146 10.17 -16.13 2.69
CA HIS A 146 10.99 -16.12 3.89
C HIS A 146 10.69 -17.32 4.81
N LEU A 147 9.43 -17.74 4.89
CA LEU A 147 9.02 -18.91 5.67
C LEU A 147 9.34 -20.26 5.01
N LYS A 148 9.51 -20.29 3.68
CA LYS A 148 9.62 -21.52 2.87
C LYS A 148 10.72 -22.49 3.34
N ASN A 149 11.83 -21.97 3.80
CA ASN A 149 12.99 -22.78 4.21
C ASN A 149 12.83 -23.41 5.60
N ASN A 150 11.79 -23.05 6.35
CA ASN A 150 11.53 -23.62 7.67
C ASN A 150 10.44 -24.69 7.59
N LYS A 151 10.83 -25.96 7.48
CA LYS A 151 9.94 -27.14 7.34
C LYS A 151 8.96 -27.31 8.54
N LYS A 152 9.17 -26.62 9.66
CA LYS A 152 8.28 -26.70 10.83
C LYS A 152 7.05 -25.78 10.69
N ILE A 153 7.06 -24.85 9.74
CA ILE A 153 5.98 -23.89 9.55
C ILE A 153 4.80 -24.52 8.82
N LYS A 154 3.62 -24.38 9.42
CA LYS A 154 2.33 -24.66 8.79
C LYS A 154 1.66 -23.32 8.49
N LEU A 155 1.54 -22.99 7.20
CA LEU A 155 0.94 -21.75 6.74
C LEU A 155 -0.47 -21.99 6.21
N HIS A 156 -1.43 -21.24 6.74
CA HIS A 156 -2.85 -21.25 6.32
C HIS A 156 -3.18 -19.92 5.68
N ILE A 157 -3.74 -19.93 4.47
CA ILE A 157 -3.96 -18.75 3.66
C ILE A 157 -5.44 -18.58 3.38
N GLU A 158 -5.96 -17.37 3.61
CA GLU A 158 -7.31 -16.96 3.26
C GLU A 158 -7.29 -15.60 2.56
N LYS A 159 -8.36 -15.24 1.85
CA LYS A 159 -8.51 -13.96 1.18
C LYS A 159 -9.41 -13.03 2.00
N GLY A 160 -8.99 -11.78 2.15
CA GLY A 160 -9.73 -10.74 2.86
C GLY A 160 -10.02 -9.49 2.02
N PHE A 161 -9.54 -9.43 0.75
CA PHE A 161 -9.91 -8.45 -0.27
C PHE A 161 -9.73 -6.97 0.12
N PHE A 162 -8.83 -6.65 1.06
CA PHE A 162 -8.62 -5.33 1.64
C PHE A 162 -9.86 -4.73 2.31
N THR A 163 -10.83 -5.56 2.70
CA THR A 163 -12.02 -5.13 3.39
C THR A 163 -12.05 -5.61 4.85
N TYR A 164 -12.75 -4.86 5.70
CA TYR A 164 -12.97 -5.25 7.10
C TYR A 164 -13.73 -6.58 7.18
N ASP A 165 -14.84 -6.70 6.44
CA ASP A 165 -15.66 -7.91 6.43
C ASP A 165 -14.89 -9.13 5.89
N GLY A 166 -14.06 -8.92 4.86
CA GLY A 166 -13.18 -9.96 4.35
C GLY A 166 -12.16 -10.44 5.38
N GLY A 167 -11.56 -9.52 6.13
CA GLY A 167 -10.69 -9.84 7.27
C GLY A 167 -11.41 -10.61 8.37
N TYR A 168 -12.63 -10.20 8.71
CA TYR A 168 -13.49 -10.86 9.69
C TYR A 168 -13.84 -12.29 9.30
N GLN A 169 -14.29 -12.52 8.06
CA GLN A 169 -14.63 -13.85 7.53
C GLN A 169 -13.41 -14.76 7.37
N ALA A 170 -12.27 -14.21 6.93
CA ALA A 170 -11.02 -14.95 6.82
C ALA A 170 -10.53 -15.42 8.20
N ALA A 171 -10.66 -14.60 9.23
CA ALA A 171 -10.30 -14.96 10.61
C ALA A 171 -11.11 -16.15 11.10
N GLU A 172 -12.41 -16.23 10.80
CA GLU A 172 -13.26 -17.38 11.17
C GLU A 172 -12.71 -18.70 10.64
N LYS A 173 -12.24 -18.71 9.39
CA LYS A 173 -11.69 -19.91 8.74
C LYS A 173 -10.31 -20.26 9.29
N ILE A 174 -9.45 -19.26 9.47
CA ILE A 174 -8.08 -19.43 9.95
C ILE A 174 -8.06 -19.94 11.39
N LEU A 175 -8.94 -19.47 12.27
CA LEU A 175 -8.98 -19.90 13.66
C LEU A 175 -9.30 -21.40 13.83
N LYS A 176 -10.03 -22.01 12.90
CA LYS A 176 -10.28 -23.46 12.87
C LYS A 176 -9.00 -24.29 12.70
N LYS A 177 -7.89 -23.65 12.32
CA LYS A 177 -6.56 -24.27 12.11
C LYS A 177 -5.63 -24.15 13.32
N ASN A 178 -6.11 -23.62 14.46
CA ASN A 178 -5.33 -23.44 15.70
C ASN A 178 -4.03 -22.65 15.49
N VAL A 179 -4.08 -21.56 14.73
CA VAL A 179 -2.94 -20.69 14.49
C VAL A 179 -2.54 -19.94 15.76
N SER A 180 -1.26 -19.59 15.88
CA SER A 180 -0.71 -18.78 16.99
C SER A 180 -0.37 -17.35 16.59
N ALA A 181 -0.29 -17.09 15.28
CA ALA A 181 -0.07 -15.75 14.72
C ALA A 181 -0.77 -15.59 13.39
N ILE A 182 -1.18 -14.37 13.05
CA ILE A 182 -1.84 -14.04 11.79
C ILE A 182 -1.19 -12.77 11.22
N PHE A 183 -0.73 -12.86 9.97
CA PHE A 183 -0.37 -11.69 9.17
C PHE A 183 -1.55 -11.31 8.28
N CYS A 184 -2.02 -10.07 8.41
CA CYS A 184 -3.00 -9.48 7.50
C CYS A 184 -2.26 -8.51 6.57
N ALA A 185 -2.36 -8.74 5.27
CA ALA A 185 -1.64 -7.94 4.27
C ALA A 185 -2.13 -6.48 4.16
N ASP A 186 -3.06 -6.06 5.02
CA ASP A 186 -3.59 -4.70 5.15
C ASP A 186 -4.21 -4.51 6.54
N ASP A 187 -4.14 -3.27 7.10
CA ASP A 187 -4.65 -2.96 8.43
C ASP A 187 -6.18 -3.07 8.53
N THR A 188 -6.90 -2.75 7.47
CA THR A 188 -8.38 -2.83 7.45
C THR A 188 -8.83 -4.29 7.66
N MET A 189 -8.17 -5.23 7.00
CA MET A 189 -8.39 -6.66 7.23
C MET A 189 -7.97 -7.08 8.64
N ALA A 190 -6.89 -6.50 9.18
CA ALA A 190 -6.44 -6.80 10.54
C ALA A 190 -7.43 -6.35 11.60
N PHE A 191 -8.13 -5.23 11.40
CA PHE A 191 -9.22 -4.80 12.30
C PHE A 191 -10.38 -5.79 12.31
N GLY A 192 -10.85 -6.22 11.12
CA GLY A 192 -11.88 -7.25 11.02
C GLY A 192 -11.45 -8.57 11.70
N CYS A 193 -10.21 -8.99 11.47
CA CYS A 193 -9.62 -10.17 12.11
C CYS A 193 -9.60 -10.04 13.65
N GLN A 194 -9.15 -8.89 14.17
CA GLN A 194 -9.15 -8.62 15.61
C GLN A 194 -10.54 -8.69 16.22
N ASP A 195 -11.52 -8.06 15.58
CA ASP A 195 -12.88 -7.99 16.13
C ASP A 195 -13.56 -9.36 16.08
N PHE A 196 -13.29 -10.18 15.05
CA PHE A 196 -13.73 -11.59 15.07
C PHE A 196 -13.13 -12.34 16.26
N ILE A 197 -11.82 -12.20 16.50
CA ILE A 197 -11.13 -12.88 17.60
C ILE A 197 -11.67 -12.40 18.95
N LYS A 198 -11.86 -11.10 19.16
CA LYS A 198 -12.43 -10.52 20.38
C LYS A 198 -13.85 -11.03 20.67
N ASN A 199 -14.66 -11.21 19.64
CA ASN A 199 -16.04 -11.68 19.76
C ASN A 199 -16.16 -13.21 19.81
N SER A 200 -15.07 -13.94 19.54
CA SER A 200 -15.04 -15.39 19.59
C SER A 200 -15.26 -15.92 21.02
N LYS A 201 -15.99 -17.02 21.15
CA LYS A 201 -16.12 -17.76 22.42
C LYS A 201 -14.81 -18.48 22.83
N ASN A 202 -13.82 -18.54 21.93
CA ASN A 202 -12.53 -19.18 22.19
C ASN A 202 -11.62 -18.25 22.99
N LEU A 203 -11.60 -18.42 24.31
CA LEU A 203 -10.76 -17.63 25.24
C LEU A 203 -9.24 -17.73 24.95
N LYS A 204 -8.78 -18.87 24.43
CA LYS A 204 -7.37 -19.01 24.01
C LYS A 204 -7.05 -18.12 22.84
N ALA A 205 -7.95 -18.04 21.85
CA ALA A 205 -7.76 -17.17 20.70
C ALA A 205 -7.64 -15.69 21.11
N ARG A 206 -8.48 -15.24 22.02
CA ARG A 206 -8.50 -13.84 22.51
C ARG A 206 -7.18 -13.36 23.10
N ASN A 207 -6.44 -14.23 23.77
CA ASN A 207 -5.29 -13.86 24.60
C ASN A 207 -3.94 -14.35 24.05
N GLN A 208 -3.93 -15.16 23.00
CA GLN A 208 -2.72 -15.89 22.59
C GLN A 208 -2.36 -15.72 21.11
N ILE A 209 -3.26 -15.20 20.28
CA ILE A 209 -2.98 -15.01 18.85
C ILE A 209 -2.38 -13.63 18.63
N GLU A 210 -1.18 -13.62 18.08
CA GLU A 210 -0.54 -12.38 17.64
C GLU A 210 -1.05 -11.98 16.27
N ILE A 211 -1.30 -10.69 16.08
CA ILE A 211 -1.80 -10.13 14.80
C ILE A 211 -0.87 -9.02 14.36
N ILE A 212 -0.44 -9.09 13.11
CA ILE A 212 0.33 -8.02 12.47
C ILE A 212 -0.41 -7.58 11.21
N GLY A 213 -0.62 -6.27 11.07
CA GLY A 213 -1.18 -5.62 9.89
C GLY A 213 -0.12 -5.08 8.95
N TYR A 214 -0.56 -4.30 7.96
CA TYR A 214 0.30 -3.60 7.01
C TYR A 214 -0.35 -2.28 6.57
N GLY A 215 0.34 -1.17 6.79
CA GLY A 215 -0.11 0.17 6.44
C GLY A 215 0.30 1.19 7.48
N ASP A 216 0.02 0.89 8.74
CA ASP A 216 0.08 1.78 9.90
C ASP A 216 -0.77 3.03 9.71
N ILE A 217 -2.00 2.79 9.25
CA ILE A 217 -3.00 3.86 9.15
C ILE A 217 -3.39 4.36 10.55
N SER A 218 -3.93 5.58 10.65
CA SER A 218 -4.21 6.27 11.92
C SER A 218 -4.99 5.42 12.93
N MET A 219 -5.95 4.62 12.45
CA MET A 219 -6.75 3.73 13.28
C MET A 219 -5.92 2.64 13.97
N SER A 220 -4.76 2.26 13.42
CA SER A 220 -3.88 1.22 14.01
C SER A 220 -3.37 1.61 15.38
N SER A 221 -3.26 2.91 15.67
CA SER A 221 -2.85 3.44 16.97
C SER A 221 -4.00 3.65 17.97
N TRP A 222 -5.26 3.46 17.55
CA TRP A 222 -6.39 3.62 18.45
C TRP A 222 -6.38 2.56 19.54
N LYS A 223 -6.73 2.97 20.77
CA LYS A 223 -6.72 2.07 21.95
C LYS A 223 -7.55 0.80 21.76
N SER A 224 -8.58 0.85 20.93
CA SER A 224 -9.44 -0.31 20.60
C SER A 224 -8.73 -1.35 19.76
N TYR A 225 -7.80 -0.94 18.90
CA TYR A 225 -7.04 -1.83 18.04
C TYR A 225 -5.61 -2.03 18.53
N ASP A 226 -4.89 -0.94 18.76
CA ASP A 226 -3.49 -0.92 19.22
C ASP A 226 -2.65 -1.96 18.46
N LEU A 227 -2.77 -1.89 17.11
CA LEU A 227 -2.34 -2.90 16.15
C LEU A 227 -0.86 -2.77 15.85
N THR A 228 -0.10 -3.84 16.04
CA THR A 228 1.24 -4.00 15.47
C THR A 228 1.13 -4.12 13.96
N THR A 229 1.89 -3.32 13.23
CA THR A 229 1.75 -3.23 11.77
C THR A 229 3.06 -2.77 11.11
N VAL A 230 3.21 -3.05 9.82
CA VAL A 230 4.31 -2.50 9.02
C VAL A 230 3.93 -1.11 8.51
N ARG A 231 4.63 -0.08 9.00
CA ARG A 231 4.44 1.31 8.55
C ARG A 231 5.03 1.50 7.17
N GLN A 232 4.21 1.98 6.25
CA GLN A 232 4.68 2.49 4.97
C GLN A 232 5.18 3.94 5.14
N PRO A 233 6.31 4.32 4.53
CA PRO A 233 6.91 5.65 4.71
C PRO A 233 6.23 6.70 3.80
N ILE A 234 4.91 6.90 3.92
CA ILE A 234 4.08 7.72 3.03
C ILE A 234 4.65 9.12 2.86
N ARG A 235 5.03 9.77 3.97
CA ARG A 235 5.61 11.12 3.95
C ARG A 235 6.89 11.21 3.13
N GLN A 236 7.79 10.22 3.26
CA GLN A 236 9.02 10.18 2.48
C GLN A 236 8.74 9.92 1.01
N MET A 237 7.81 8.99 0.72
CA MET A 237 7.39 8.69 -0.65
C MET A 237 6.77 9.92 -1.33
N SER A 238 5.91 10.66 -0.63
CA SER A 238 5.28 11.88 -1.15
C SER A 238 6.32 12.99 -1.46
N LYS A 239 7.33 13.15 -0.60
CA LYS A 239 8.45 14.07 -0.87
C LYS A 239 9.26 13.65 -2.10
N LEU A 240 9.60 12.37 -2.23
CA LEU A 240 10.33 11.86 -3.40
C LEU A 240 9.53 12.04 -4.69
N ALA A 241 8.23 11.76 -4.69
CA ALA A 241 7.37 12.01 -5.83
C ALA A 241 7.36 13.50 -6.24
N THR A 242 7.31 14.40 -5.24
CA THR A 242 7.37 15.85 -5.50
C THR A 242 8.75 16.29 -6.03
N GLN A 243 9.84 15.67 -5.55
CA GLN A 243 11.19 15.94 -6.06
C GLN A 243 11.33 15.55 -7.53
N LEU A 244 10.81 14.39 -7.93
CA LEU A 244 10.80 13.93 -9.33
C LEU A 244 10.10 14.94 -10.25
N ILE A 245 8.99 15.55 -9.80
CA ILE A 245 8.31 16.60 -10.58
C ILE A 245 9.23 17.82 -10.76
N ASN A 246 9.91 18.26 -9.70
CA ASN A 246 10.82 19.40 -9.79
C ASN A 246 12.03 19.11 -10.69
N GLU A 247 12.54 17.89 -10.71
CA GLU A 247 13.61 17.47 -11.59
C GLU A 247 13.16 17.49 -13.06
N PHE A 248 11.99 16.93 -13.34
CA PHE A 248 11.40 16.96 -14.69
C PHE A 248 11.13 18.38 -15.21
N ILE A 249 10.70 19.30 -14.35
CA ILE A 249 10.49 20.70 -14.76
C ILE A 249 11.80 21.39 -15.13
N LYS A 250 12.91 21.03 -14.46
CA LYS A 250 14.24 21.57 -14.75
C LYS A 250 14.85 20.96 -16.01
N ASP A 251 14.66 19.68 -16.19
CA ASP A 251 15.16 18.88 -17.30
C ASP A 251 14.09 17.86 -17.75
N PRO A 252 13.27 18.21 -18.76
CA PRO A 252 12.21 17.33 -19.26
C PRO A 252 12.73 16.03 -19.89
N ASP A 253 14.00 15.95 -20.22
CA ASP A 253 14.62 14.79 -20.84
C ASP A 253 15.35 13.91 -19.80
N PHE A 254 15.19 14.21 -18.49
CA PHE A 254 15.84 13.43 -17.44
C PHE A 254 15.36 11.96 -17.44
N GLU A 255 16.31 11.06 -17.17
CA GLU A 255 16.03 9.62 -17.15
C GLU A 255 15.07 9.23 -16.01
N PRO A 256 14.11 8.32 -16.27
CA PRO A 256 13.18 7.84 -15.25
C PRO A 256 13.87 7.20 -14.05
N ILE A 257 13.46 7.56 -12.85
CA ILE A 257 14.05 7.09 -11.59
C ILE A 257 13.02 6.25 -10.81
N ASN A 258 13.48 5.11 -10.28
CA ASN A 258 12.67 4.24 -9.43
C ASN A 258 13.17 4.29 -7.98
N HIS A 259 12.38 4.89 -7.10
CA HIS A 259 12.66 4.93 -5.67
C HIS A 259 11.94 3.80 -4.93
N ILE A 260 12.69 2.98 -4.19
CA ILE A 260 12.16 1.97 -3.29
C ILE A 260 12.49 2.39 -1.86
N VAL A 261 11.47 2.56 -1.02
CA VAL A 261 11.59 3.06 0.34
C VAL A 261 11.21 1.96 1.34
N GLN A 262 12.05 1.76 2.35
CA GLN A 262 11.85 0.69 3.33
C GLN A 262 10.74 1.02 4.31
N GLY A 263 9.83 0.06 4.53
CA GLY A 263 8.89 0.06 5.64
C GLY A 263 9.54 -0.37 6.95
N ARG A 264 8.85 -0.17 8.07
CA ARG A 264 9.30 -0.62 9.38
C ARG A 264 8.18 -1.19 10.24
N LEU A 265 8.47 -2.20 11.05
CA LEU A 265 7.51 -2.74 12.02
C LEU A 265 7.30 -1.75 13.17
N ILE A 266 6.04 -1.44 13.46
CA ILE A 266 5.60 -0.66 14.61
C ILE A 266 4.93 -1.63 15.58
N LYS A 267 5.61 -1.93 16.66
CA LYS A 267 5.07 -2.83 17.70
C LYS A 267 4.04 -2.12 18.56
N ARG A 268 2.93 -2.82 18.81
CA ARG A 268 1.84 -2.43 19.71
C ARG A 268 1.27 -3.67 20.42
N LYS A 269 0.09 -3.57 21.04
CA LYS A 269 -0.45 -4.63 21.93
C LYS A 269 -0.91 -5.91 21.24
N THR A 270 -1.05 -5.95 19.91
CA THR A 270 -1.43 -7.20 19.22
C THR A 270 -0.28 -8.19 19.05
N THR A 271 0.91 -7.84 19.54
CA THR A 271 2.07 -8.74 19.62
C THR A 271 2.78 -8.56 20.97
N LYS A 272 3.62 -9.51 21.34
CA LYS A 272 4.41 -9.48 22.58
C LYS A 272 5.66 -8.63 22.47
#